data_3d4e9bd28db0fe94b61523ec6dc9caa4
#
_entry.id   3d4e9bd28db0fe94b61523ec6dc9caa4
#
_cell.length_a   1.000
_cell.length_b   1.000
_cell.length_c   1.000
_cell.angle_alpha   90.00
_cell.angle_beta   90.00
_cell.angle_gamma   90.00
#
_symmetry.space_group_name_H-M   'P 1'
#
loop_
_entity.id
_entity.type
_entity.pdbx_description
1 polymer ?
#
loop_
_entity_poly.entity_id
_entity_poly.type
_entity_poly.pdbx_seq_one_letter_code
_entity_poly.pdbx_strand_id
1 'polypeptide(L)'
;MDSDQQKQIESAGLAIKTGKDRQQQRLAYLYFRLLMLQLALTCILSVLMVMKDFVTAYSVFLGGLIYLVPAGWFSLKVLVKNSAQTPRQIVANMYVSETGKVLLAVAMFTMVFLMVEPLNASALFVTYILLQITGWYLQLKLNQRFLKL
;
A
#
# COMPACT_ATOMS: atom_id res chain seq x y z
N MET A 1 -35.10 13.48 29.83
CA MET A 1 -34.30 13.64 28.63
C MET A 1 -35.23 13.69 27.46
N ASP A 2 -35.25 14.84 26.78
CA ASP A 2 -36.31 15.19 25.83
C ASP A 2 -36.16 14.39 24.53
N SER A 3 -37.26 13.91 23.93
CA SER A 3 -37.25 13.10 22.70
C SER A 3 -36.53 13.80 21.53
N ASP A 4 -36.50 15.14 21.56
CA ASP A 4 -35.82 15.95 20.54
C ASP A 4 -34.28 15.97 20.69
N GLN A 5 -33.80 15.90 21.92
CA GLN A 5 -32.35 15.76 22.17
C GLN A 5 -31.81 14.39 21.73
N GLN A 6 -32.59 13.35 21.90
CA GLN A 6 -32.25 12.00 21.49
C GLN A 6 -32.15 11.87 19.96
N LYS A 7 -33.09 12.49 19.23
CA LYS A 7 -33.08 12.58 17.75
C LYS A 7 -31.91 13.40 17.22
N GLN A 8 -31.53 14.47 17.91
CA GLN A 8 -30.34 15.27 17.52
C GLN A 8 -29.03 14.51 17.72
N ILE A 9 -28.87 13.75 18.79
CA ILE A 9 -27.70 12.93 19.05
C ILE A 9 -27.60 11.80 18.01
N GLU A 10 -28.71 11.16 17.67
CA GLU A 10 -28.76 10.10 16.69
C GLU A 10 -28.45 10.61 15.27
N SER A 11 -29.02 11.76 14.88
CA SER A 11 -28.73 12.38 13.58
C SER A 11 -27.29 12.85 13.46
N ALA A 12 -26.72 13.41 14.53
CA ALA A 12 -25.30 13.78 14.58
C ALA A 12 -24.38 12.56 14.49
N GLY A 13 -24.72 11.47 15.19
CA GLY A 13 -24.01 10.19 15.12
C GLY A 13 -24.01 9.58 13.71
N LEU A 14 -25.17 9.61 13.04
CA LEU A 14 -25.32 9.17 11.65
C LEU A 14 -24.52 10.03 10.67
N ALA A 15 -24.53 11.35 10.84
CA ALA A 15 -23.76 12.27 10.00
C ALA A 15 -22.24 12.05 10.14
N ILE A 16 -21.75 11.85 11.37
CA ILE A 16 -20.33 11.56 11.65
C ILE A 16 -19.94 10.20 11.03
N LYS A 17 -20.77 9.17 11.16
CA LYS A 17 -20.54 7.85 10.58
C LYS A 17 -20.47 7.91 9.07
N THR A 18 -21.42 8.59 8.42
CA THR A 18 -21.48 8.75 6.97
C THR A 18 -20.30 9.56 6.44
N GLY A 19 -19.87 10.61 7.16
CA GLY A 19 -18.67 11.39 6.81
C GLY A 19 -17.40 10.55 6.87
N LYS A 20 -17.27 9.71 7.90
CA LYS A 20 -16.14 8.81 8.09
C LYS A 20 -16.07 7.72 7.01
N ASP A 21 -17.21 7.16 6.63
CA ASP A 21 -17.31 6.14 5.59
C ASP A 21 -16.92 6.72 4.20
N ARG A 22 -17.36 7.94 3.88
CA ARG A 22 -16.96 8.63 2.64
C ARG A 22 -15.46 8.93 2.58
N GLN A 23 -14.90 9.38 3.69
CA GLN A 23 -13.47 9.65 3.77
C GLN A 23 -12.64 8.38 3.58
N GLN A 24 -13.10 7.27 4.15
CA GLN A 24 -12.45 5.98 4.05
C GLN A 24 -12.56 5.39 2.64
N GLN A 25 -13.69 5.51 1.97
CA GLN A 25 -13.83 5.11 0.58
C GLN A 25 -12.88 5.91 -0.35
N ARG A 26 -12.70 7.20 -0.10
CA ARG A 26 -11.75 8.04 -0.84
C ARG A 26 -10.31 7.60 -0.61
N LEU A 27 -9.94 7.27 0.62
CA LEU A 27 -8.61 6.74 0.95
C LEU A 27 -8.37 5.39 0.26
N ALA A 28 -9.35 4.48 0.31
CA ALA A 28 -9.29 3.19 -0.37
C ALA A 28 -9.05 3.35 -1.88
N TYR A 29 -9.80 4.22 -2.52
CA TYR A 29 -9.66 4.50 -3.95
C TYR A 29 -8.28 5.06 -4.30
N LEU A 30 -7.74 5.96 -3.47
CA LEU A 30 -6.41 6.53 -3.66
C LEU A 30 -5.30 5.48 -3.50
N TYR A 31 -5.38 4.61 -2.47
CA TYR A 31 -4.44 3.51 -2.29
C TYR A 31 -4.49 2.52 -3.46
N PHE A 32 -5.68 2.18 -3.93
CA PHE A 32 -5.84 1.31 -5.09
C PHE A 32 -5.24 1.93 -6.36
N ARG A 33 -5.47 3.23 -6.58
CA ARG A 33 -4.89 3.97 -7.71
C ARG A 33 -3.36 4.03 -7.65
N LEU A 34 -2.78 4.16 -6.45
CA LEU A 34 -1.33 4.12 -6.24
C LEU A 34 -0.75 2.74 -6.57
N LEU A 35 -1.39 1.66 -6.11
CA LEU A 35 -0.99 0.29 -6.43
C LEU A 35 -1.05 0.03 -7.94
N MET A 36 -2.10 0.49 -8.62
CA MET A 36 -2.23 0.38 -10.08
C MET A 36 -1.13 1.15 -10.81
N LEU A 37 -0.78 2.35 -10.35
CA LEU A 37 0.30 3.13 -10.93
C LEU A 37 1.65 2.44 -10.76
N GLN A 38 1.92 1.85 -9.61
CA GLN A 38 3.13 1.09 -9.35
C GLN A 38 3.19 -0.22 -10.14
N LEU A 39 2.05 -0.89 -10.30
CA LEU A 39 1.93 -2.07 -11.18
C LEU A 39 2.26 -1.69 -12.63
N ALA A 40 1.69 -0.59 -13.15
CA ALA A 40 1.96 -0.11 -14.49
C ALA A 40 3.44 0.25 -14.67
N LEU A 41 4.06 0.92 -13.68
CA LEU A 41 5.49 1.23 -13.69
C LEU A 41 6.34 -0.04 -13.75
N THR A 42 6.01 -1.06 -12.97
CA THR A 42 6.68 -2.36 -12.98
C THR A 42 6.58 -3.03 -14.34
N CYS A 43 5.39 -3.04 -14.93
CA CYS A 43 5.18 -3.62 -16.28
C CYS A 43 6.00 -2.88 -17.35
N ILE A 44 6.01 -1.55 -17.31
CA ILE A 44 6.80 -0.74 -18.26
C ILE A 44 8.29 -1.03 -18.11
N LEU A 45 8.81 -1.05 -16.89
CA LEU A 45 10.21 -1.36 -16.62
C LEU A 45 10.57 -2.78 -17.07
N SER A 46 9.70 -3.76 -16.83
CA SER A 46 9.90 -5.14 -17.27
C SER A 46 9.96 -5.24 -18.80
N VAL A 47 9.04 -4.60 -19.49
CA VAL A 47 9.00 -4.59 -20.97
C VAL A 47 10.25 -3.91 -21.56
N LEU A 48 10.69 -2.80 -20.97
CA LEU A 48 11.93 -2.13 -21.42
C LEU A 48 13.16 -3.03 -21.24
N MET A 49 13.20 -3.84 -20.18
CA MET A 49 14.31 -4.75 -19.92
C MET A 49 14.30 -6.00 -20.80
N VAL A 50 13.18 -6.38 -21.41
CA VAL A 50 13.10 -7.45 -22.41
C VAL A 50 14.04 -7.16 -23.61
N MET A 51 14.23 -5.90 -23.95
CA MET A 51 15.15 -5.50 -25.04
C MET A 51 16.63 -5.74 -24.72
N LYS A 52 16.97 -5.90 -23.43
CA LYS A 52 18.33 -6.26 -22.99
C LYS A 52 18.49 -7.78 -22.87
N ASP A 53 17.78 -8.36 -21.92
CA ASP A 53 17.82 -9.78 -21.58
C ASP A 53 16.50 -10.25 -20.96
N PHE A 54 16.04 -11.38 -21.41
CA PHE A 54 14.81 -11.98 -20.87
C PHE A 54 14.92 -12.28 -19.38
N VAL A 55 16.10 -12.72 -18.90
CA VAL A 55 16.38 -12.99 -17.48
C VAL A 55 16.27 -11.73 -16.65
N THR A 56 16.78 -10.60 -17.14
CA THR A 56 16.67 -9.31 -16.46
C THR A 56 15.21 -8.83 -16.40
N ALA A 57 14.47 -9.00 -17.47
CA ALA A 57 13.08 -8.55 -17.56
C ALA A 57 12.17 -9.25 -16.53
N TYR A 58 12.24 -10.58 -16.44
CA TYR A 58 11.40 -11.26 -15.46
C TYR A 58 11.90 -11.05 -14.02
N SER A 59 13.22 -10.83 -13.81
CA SER A 59 13.74 -10.45 -12.49
C SER A 59 13.21 -9.10 -12.03
N VAL A 60 13.09 -8.12 -12.94
CA VAL A 60 12.44 -6.82 -12.68
C VAL A 60 10.96 -7.01 -12.31
N PHE A 61 10.25 -7.87 -13.04
CA PHE A 61 8.85 -8.16 -12.75
C PHE A 61 8.67 -8.82 -11.37
N LEU A 62 9.52 -9.78 -11.02
CA LEU A 62 9.51 -10.42 -9.70
C LEU A 62 9.82 -9.42 -8.59
N GLY A 63 10.81 -8.54 -8.77
CA GLY A 63 11.11 -7.46 -7.83
C GLY A 63 9.92 -6.54 -7.58
N GLY A 64 9.17 -6.23 -8.64
CA GLY A 64 7.89 -5.50 -8.53
C GLY A 64 6.82 -6.26 -7.77
N LEU A 65 6.65 -7.55 -8.00
CA LEU A 65 5.70 -8.38 -7.27
C LEU A 65 6.04 -8.48 -5.79
N ILE A 66 7.32 -8.64 -5.44
CA ILE A 66 7.79 -8.67 -4.04
C ILE A 66 7.41 -7.39 -3.30
N TYR A 67 7.38 -6.25 -3.98
CA TYR A 67 6.91 -4.99 -3.41
C TYR A 67 5.37 -4.91 -3.37
N LEU A 68 4.70 -5.22 -4.49
CA LEU A 68 3.25 -5.01 -4.66
C LEU A 68 2.40 -5.95 -3.79
N VAL A 69 2.82 -7.21 -3.61
CA VAL A 69 2.05 -8.19 -2.84
C VAL A 69 1.94 -7.79 -1.37
N PRO A 70 3.03 -7.48 -0.64
CA PRO A 70 2.93 -6.98 0.73
C PRO A 70 2.18 -5.65 0.81
N ALA A 71 2.45 -4.72 -0.10
CA ALA A 71 1.80 -3.41 -0.13
C ALA A 71 0.29 -3.53 -0.31
N GLY A 72 -0.18 -4.37 -1.23
CA GLY A 72 -1.59 -4.65 -1.46
C GLY A 72 -2.25 -5.32 -0.25
N TRP A 73 -1.62 -6.36 0.30
CA TRP A 73 -2.14 -7.09 1.45
C TRP A 73 -2.34 -6.20 2.68
N PHE A 74 -1.33 -5.40 3.01
CA PHE A 74 -1.42 -4.49 4.17
C PHE A 74 -2.37 -3.31 3.91
N SER A 75 -2.47 -2.81 2.69
CA SER A 75 -3.46 -1.79 2.32
C SER A 75 -4.89 -2.29 2.54
N LEU A 76 -5.19 -3.51 2.15
CA LEU A 76 -6.50 -4.14 2.39
C LEU A 76 -6.78 -4.31 3.89
N LYS A 77 -5.79 -4.74 4.68
CA LYS A 77 -5.96 -4.86 6.15
C LYS A 77 -6.25 -3.54 6.84
N VAL A 78 -5.58 -2.46 6.42
CA VAL A 78 -5.82 -1.11 6.97
C VAL A 78 -7.23 -0.64 6.64
N LEU A 79 -7.73 -0.94 5.45
CA LEU A 79 -9.09 -0.56 5.03
C LEU A 79 -10.19 -1.34 5.76
N VAL A 80 -9.96 -2.63 6.04
CA VAL A 80 -10.94 -3.48 6.72
C VAL A 80 -10.99 -3.21 8.23
N LYS A 81 -9.89 -2.76 8.84
CA LYS A 81 -9.80 -2.53 10.28
C LYS A 81 -10.39 -1.17 10.70
N ASN A 82 -11.69 -1.07 10.65
CA ASN A 82 -12.50 0.13 10.86
C ASN A 82 -12.99 0.28 12.30
N SER A 83 -12.11 0.16 13.29
CA SER A 83 -12.49 0.43 14.68
C SER A 83 -11.99 1.80 15.12
N ALA A 84 -12.77 2.47 15.97
CA ALA A 84 -12.38 3.70 16.64
C ALA A 84 -11.04 3.47 17.38
N GLN A 85 -9.95 3.92 16.76
CA GLN A 85 -8.60 3.71 17.29
C GLN A 85 -8.16 4.94 18.04
N THR A 86 -7.56 4.71 19.22
CA THR A 86 -6.87 5.77 19.95
C THR A 86 -5.59 6.19 19.18
N PRO A 87 -5.11 7.45 19.31
CA PRO A 87 -3.91 7.91 18.63
C PRO A 87 -2.69 6.99 18.81
N ARG A 88 -2.55 6.39 19.99
CA ARG A 88 -1.49 5.42 20.30
C ARG A 88 -1.63 4.12 19.49
N GLN A 89 -2.85 3.66 19.27
CA GLN A 89 -3.11 2.46 18.46
C GLN A 89 -2.86 2.71 16.97
N ILE A 90 -3.10 3.94 16.48
CA ILE A 90 -2.80 4.31 15.09
C ILE A 90 -1.31 4.20 14.83
N VAL A 91 -0.48 4.77 15.71
CA VAL A 91 0.98 4.71 15.58
C VAL A 91 1.49 3.27 15.67
N ALA A 92 1.02 2.49 16.64
CA ALA A 92 1.40 1.08 16.78
C ALA A 92 1.02 0.26 15.54
N ASN A 93 -0.17 0.48 14.97
CA ASN A 93 -0.62 -0.21 13.75
C ASN A 93 0.20 0.19 12.52
N MET A 94 0.67 1.43 12.42
CA MET A 94 1.59 1.86 11.35
C MET A 94 2.91 1.10 11.43
N TYR A 95 3.53 1.02 12.62
CA TYR A 95 4.78 0.27 12.81
C TYR A 95 4.61 -1.23 12.50
N VAL A 96 3.56 -1.86 13.01
CA VAL A 96 3.26 -3.27 12.74
C VAL A 96 3.03 -3.52 11.24
N SER A 97 2.34 -2.60 10.56
CA SER A 97 2.10 -2.69 9.12
C SER A 97 3.41 -2.58 8.32
N GLU A 98 4.28 -1.64 8.67
CA GLU A 98 5.55 -1.43 7.97
C GLU A 98 6.52 -2.59 8.20
N THR A 99 6.67 -3.02 9.46
CA THR A 99 7.48 -4.21 9.82
C THR A 99 6.96 -5.46 9.13
N GLY A 100 5.65 -5.65 9.09
CA GLY A 100 5.02 -6.79 8.41
C GLY A 100 5.28 -6.81 6.90
N LYS A 101 5.25 -5.66 6.23
CA LYS A 101 5.62 -5.55 4.80
C LYS A 101 7.05 -6.00 4.56
N VAL A 102 7.99 -5.51 5.37
CA VAL A 102 9.41 -5.86 5.26
C VAL A 102 9.62 -7.35 5.49
N LEU A 103 9.01 -7.92 6.53
CA LEU A 103 9.12 -9.34 6.85
C LEU A 103 8.58 -10.22 5.72
N LEU A 104 7.41 -9.86 5.17
CA LEU A 104 6.82 -10.57 4.04
C LEU A 104 7.66 -10.43 2.77
N ALA A 105 8.25 -9.25 2.52
CA ALA A 105 9.17 -9.03 1.41
C ALA A 105 10.41 -9.91 1.53
N VAL A 106 11.02 -10.01 2.72
CA VAL A 106 12.18 -10.87 2.98
C VAL A 106 11.83 -12.34 2.71
N ALA A 107 10.67 -12.81 3.17
CA ALA A 107 10.21 -14.18 2.88
C ALA A 107 10.04 -14.41 1.37
N MET A 108 9.45 -13.46 0.65
CA MET A 108 9.30 -13.55 -0.80
C MET A 108 10.64 -13.50 -1.54
N PHE A 109 11.59 -12.66 -1.11
CA PHE A 109 12.95 -12.64 -1.64
C PHE A 109 13.61 -14.01 -1.49
N THR A 110 13.55 -14.58 -0.28
CA THR A 110 14.11 -15.91 -0.01
C THR A 110 13.51 -16.97 -0.92
N MET A 111 12.18 -16.96 -1.08
CA MET A 111 11.47 -17.91 -1.94
C MET A 111 11.91 -17.77 -3.41
N VAL A 112 12.01 -16.56 -3.92
CA VAL A 112 12.42 -16.30 -5.30
C VAL A 112 13.87 -16.73 -5.53
N PHE A 113 14.78 -16.44 -4.58
CA PHE A 113 16.19 -16.86 -4.69
C PHE A 113 16.39 -18.38 -4.65
N LEU A 114 15.51 -19.11 -3.96
CA LEU A 114 15.59 -20.58 -3.89
C LEU A 114 14.92 -21.28 -5.08
N MET A 115 13.93 -20.67 -5.71
CA MET A 115 13.11 -21.32 -6.73
C MET A 115 13.43 -20.90 -8.16
N VAL A 116 14.10 -19.76 -8.35
CA VAL A 116 14.27 -19.17 -9.69
C VAL A 116 15.74 -19.10 -10.07
N GLU A 117 16.13 -19.95 -11.03
CA GLU A 117 17.45 -19.93 -11.67
C GLU A 117 17.26 -19.96 -13.20
N PRO A 118 17.99 -19.13 -13.96
CA PRO A 118 18.91 -18.05 -13.60
C PRO A 118 18.18 -16.76 -13.17
N LEU A 119 18.71 -16.05 -12.18
CA LEU A 119 18.13 -14.83 -11.63
C LEU A 119 19.14 -13.67 -11.63
N ASN A 120 18.72 -12.51 -12.13
CA ASN A 120 19.50 -11.28 -11.98
C ASN A 120 19.14 -10.56 -10.67
N ALA A 121 19.89 -10.90 -9.60
CA ALA A 121 19.67 -10.36 -8.25
C ALA A 121 19.74 -8.83 -8.22
N SER A 122 20.67 -8.22 -8.97
CA SER A 122 20.84 -6.77 -9.02
C SER A 122 19.61 -6.08 -9.59
N ALA A 123 19.06 -6.59 -10.70
CA ALA A 123 17.87 -6.03 -11.32
C ALA A 123 16.65 -6.13 -10.40
N LEU A 124 16.50 -7.25 -9.70
CA LEU A 124 15.42 -7.51 -8.76
C LEU A 124 15.47 -6.53 -7.57
N PHE A 125 16.64 -6.38 -6.93
CA PHE A 125 16.82 -5.45 -5.80
C PHE A 125 16.63 -3.98 -6.21
N VAL A 126 17.23 -3.57 -7.33
CA VAL A 126 17.09 -2.19 -7.82
C VAL A 126 15.62 -1.85 -8.09
N THR A 127 14.88 -2.75 -8.71
CA THR A 127 13.44 -2.55 -8.97
C THR A 127 12.64 -2.44 -7.67
N TYR A 128 12.91 -3.32 -6.70
CA TYR A 128 12.26 -3.26 -5.39
C TYR A 128 12.52 -1.93 -4.68
N ILE A 129 13.78 -1.47 -4.63
CA ILE A 129 14.16 -0.21 -3.98
C ILE A 129 13.53 0.98 -4.69
N LEU A 130 13.53 1.02 -6.03
CA LEU A 130 12.89 2.09 -6.80
C LEU A 130 11.40 2.19 -6.50
N LEU A 131 10.69 1.07 -6.45
CA LEU A 131 9.27 1.05 -6.12
C LEU A 131 9.02 1.45 -4.67
N GLN A 132 9.89 1.06 -3.74
CA GLN A 132 9.80 1.44 -2.33
C GLN A 132 9.93 2.96 -2.15
N ILE A 133 10.94 3.57 -2.79
CA ILE A 133 11.15 5.03 -2.74
C ILE A 133 9.98 5.76 -3.42
N THR A 134 9.53 5.28 -4.58
CA THR A 134 8.38 5.84 -5.29
C THR A 134 7.11 5.76 -4.44
N GLY A 135 6.89 4.63 -3.75
CA GLY A 135 5.77 4.45 -2.83
C GLY A 135 5.79 5.47 -1.69
N TRP A 136 6.93 5.66 -1.05
CA TRP A 136 7.08 6.67 0.01
C TRP A 136 6.84 8.10 -0.49
N TYR A 137 7.40 8.44 -1.63
CA TYR A 137 7.21 9.76 -2.23
C TYR A 137 5.73 10.06 -2.54
N LEU A 138 5.04 9.09 -3.13
CA LEU A 138 3.61 9.24 -3.43
C LEU A 138 2.75 9.35 -2.16
N GLN A 139 3.06 8.58 -1.12
CA GLN A 139 2.36 8.65 0.17
C GLN A 139 2.54 10.01 0.84
N LEU A 140 3.77 10.55 0.84
CA LEU A 140 4.06 11.87 1.39
C LEU A 140 3.30 12.98 0.63
N LYS A 141 3.29 12.92 -0.69
CA LYS A 141 2.58 13.90 -1.53
C LYS A 141 1.06 13.87 -1.32
N LEU A 142 0.49 12.69 -1.12
CA LEU A 142 -0.92 12.55 -0.80
C LEU A 142 -1.24 13.11 0.59
N ASN A 143 -0.43 12.80 1.58
CA ASN A 143 -0.62 13.30 2.95
C ASN A 143 -0.56 14.83 3.01
N GLN A 144 0.35 15.46 2.27
CA GLN A 144 0.43 16.94 2.18
C GLN A 144 -0.81 17.57 1.52
N ARG A 145 -1.47 16.89 0.58
CA ARG A 145 -2.71 17.39 -0.01
C ARG A 145 -3.89 17.33 0.95
N PHE A 146 -3.91 16.36 1.87
CA PHE A 146 -4.96 16.25 2.89
C PHE A 146 -4.79 17.25 4.02
N LEU A 147 -3.57 17.68 4.35
CA LEU A 147 -3.30 18.69 5.37
C LEU A 147 -3.57 20.12 4.91
N LYS A 148 -3.73 20.35 3.60
CA LYS A 148 -4.05 21.68 3.02
C LYS A 148 -5.55 21.90 2.78
N LEU A 149 -6.37 20.93 3.10
CA LEU A 149 -7.84 21.01 3.06
C LEU A 149 -8.41 21.04 4.48
#